data_230ac28d3ae8949c11b05a15d2c4f634
#
_entry.id   230ac28d3ae8949c11b05a15d2c4f634
#
_cell.length_a   1.000
_cell.length_b   1.000
_cell.length_c   1.000
_cell.angle_alpha   90.00
_cell.angle_beta   90.00
_cell.angle_gamma   90.00
#
_symmetry.space_group_name_H-M   'P 1'
#
loop_
_entity.id
_entity.type
_entity.pdbx_description
1 polymer ?
#
loop_
_entity_poly.entity_id
_entity_poly.type
_entity_poly.pdbx_seq_one_letter_code
_entity_poly.pdbx_strand_id
1 'polypeptide(L)'
;MDTVRNRFLTDRSSFALNHVLFRGDALIFDDLRSRSVSMRSVKSGRGVRLDFPDMPYLAIWTPVVDSPFVCLEPWTGMGTRVSEDDRFEHKLGAKILKPGEEQSLAFTITVF
;
A
#
# COMPACT_ATOMS: atom_id res chain seq x y z
N MET A 1 -15.16 6.34 1.27
CA MET A 1 -13.97 6.39 2.15
C MET A 1 -13.43 7.81 2.17
N ASP A 2 -13.53 8.46 3.31
CA ASP A 2 -12.91 9.77 3.49
C ASP A 2 -11.46 9.58 3.90
N THR A 3 -10.56 9.95 3.03
CA THR A 3 -9.14 9.89 3.34
C THR A 3 -8.68 11.19 3.97
N VAL A 4 -8.33 11.15 5.25
CA VAL A 4 -7.56 12.22 5.87
C VAL A 4 -6.10 12.03 5.43
N ARG A 5 -5.59 12.99 4.68
CA ARG A 5 -4.21 13.00 4.22
C ARG A 5 -3.30 13.54 5.31
N ASN A 6 -2.37 12.73 5.78
CA ASN A 6 -1.36 13.12 6.77
C ASN A 6 0.05 12.91 6.24
N ARG A 7 0.98 13.76 6.64
CA ARG A 7 2.41 13.54 6.41
C ARG A 7 2.97 12.57 7.45
N PHE A 8 2.83 11.29 7.22
CA PHE A 8 3.25 10.25 8.15
C PHE A 8 4.77 10.11 8.26
N LEU A 9 5.47 10.21 7.13
CA LEU A 9 6.92 10.04 7.04
C LEU A 9 7.66 11.38 6.89
N THR A 10 7.31 12.39 7.67
CA THR A 10 8.03 13.67 7.66
C THR A 10 9.43 13.47 8.22
N ASP A 11 10.45 13.76 7.41
CA ASP A 11 11.88 13.67 7.76
C ASP A 11 12.35 12.30 8.25
N ARG A 12 11.64 11.23 7.87
CA ARG A 12 12.04 9.85 8.17
C ARG A 12 11.64 8.89 7.05
N SER A 13 12.39 7.80 6.93
CA SER A 13 12.19 6.75 5.93
C SER A 13 11.76 5.41 6.55
N SER A 14 11.64 5.33 7.86
CA SER A 14 11.23 4.10 8.56
C SER A 14 10.43 4.41 9.82
N PHE A 15 9.69 3.42 10.27
CA PHE A 15 8.92 3.49 11.50
C PHE A 15 8.73 2.10 12.11
N ALA A 16 8.50 2.05 13.41
CA ALA A 16 8.16 0.83 14.12
C ALA A 16 6.69 0.48 13.90
N LEU A 17 6.41 -0.79 13.57
CA LEU A 17 5.05 -1.29 13.43
C LEU A 17 4.45 -1.61 14.80
N ASN A 18 3.20 -1.22 14.99
CA ASN A 18 2.36 -1.66 16.11
C ASN A 18 0.89 -1.62 15.67
N HIS A 19 0.03 -2.36 16.37
CA HIS A 19 -1.39 -2.47 16.00
C HIS A 19 -2.16 -1.16 16.12
N VAL A 20 -1.73 -0.25 16.98
CA VAL A 20 -2.40 1.04 17.22
C VAL A 20 -2.40 1.91 15.97
N LEU A 21 -1.38 1.81 15.12
CA LEU A 21 -1.29 2.55 13.85
C LEU A 21 -2.46 2.26 12.91
N PHE A 22 -3.12 1.12 13.07
CA PHE A 22 -4.16 0.63 12.16
C PHE A 22 -5.58 0.83 12.68
N ARG A 23 -5.77 1.61 13.74
CA ARG A 23 -7.12 1.93 14.29
C ARG A 23 -8.02 2.62 13.29
N GLY A 24 -7.47 3.39 12.39
CA GLY A 24 -8.17 4.05 11.30
C GLY A 24 -8.18 3.27 10.00
N ASP A 25 -8.01 1.93 10.04
CA ASP A 25 -7.87 1.07 8.87
C ASP A 25 -6.43 1.05 8.32
N ALA A 26 -6.23 0.60 7.09
CA ALA A 26 -4.91 0.51 6.45
C ALA A 26 -4.20 1.87 6.40
N LEU A 27 -2.87 1.84 6.51
CA LEU A 27 -2.03 2.97 6.14
C LEU A 27 -1.84 2.96 4.63
N ILE A 28 -2.30 4.01 3.96
CA ILE A 28 -2.20 4.13 2.50
C ILE A 28 -1.22 5.24 2.16
N PHE A 29 -0.14 4.87 1.47
CA PHE A 29 0.87 5.80 0.99
C PHE A 29 0.62 6.09 -0.48
N ASP A 30 0.30 7.33 -0.81
CA ASP A 30 -0.06 7.76 -2.17
C ASP A 30 0.99 8.64 -2.85
N ASP A 31 2.09 8.92 -2.16
CA ASP A 31 3.15 9.82 -2.64
C ASP A 31 4.55 9.37 -2.19
N LEU A 32 4.83 8.08 -2.28
CA LEU A 32 6.16 7.57 -1.99
C LEU A 32 7.11 7.84 -3.15
N ARG A 33 8.29 8.34 -2.84
CA ARG A 33 9.39 8.46 -3.80
C ARG A 33 10.04 7.11 -4.09
N SER A 34 10.10 6.27 -3.07
CA SER A 34 10.63 4.91 -3.19
C SER A 34 9.62 3.98 -3.88
N ARG A 35 10.13 3.05 -4.68
CA ARG A 35 9.34 1.95 -5.27
C ARG A 35 9.66 0.62 -4.60
N SER A 36 10.09 0.65 -3.37
CA SER A 36 10.32 -0.53 -2.56
C SER A 36 10.03 -0.26 -1.09
N VAL A 37 9.69 -1.31 -0.37
CA VAL A 37 9.52 -1.30 1.08
C VAL A 37 10.12 -2.57 1.66
N SER A 38 10.74 -2.46 2.82
CA SER A 38 11.23 -3.61 3.58
C SER A 38 10.59 -3.64 4.97
N MET A 39 10.19 -4.82 5.40
CA MET A 39 9.75 -5.09 6.76
C MET A 39 10.74 -6.05 7.41
N ARG A 40 11.26 -5.70 8.57
CA ARG A 40 12.31 -6.46 9.24
C ARG A 40 12.00 -6.64 10.72
N SER A 41 12.25 -7.83 11.22
CA SER A 41 12.23 -8.09 12.65
C SER A 41 13.46 -7.48 13.32
N VAL A 42 13.24 -6.63 14.34
CA VAL A 42 14.33 -6.08 15.15
C VAL A 42 15.07 -7.15 15.94
N LYS A 43 14.41 -8.25 16.28
CA LYS A 43 15.01 -9.34 17.06
C LYS A 43 15.94 -10.22 16.24
N SER A 44 15.52 -10.60 15.03
CA SER A 44 16.26 -11.58 14.21
C SER A 44 16.99 -10.95 13.03
N GLY A 45 16.65 -9.73 12.63
CA GLY A 45 17.14 -9.11 11.41
C GLY A 45 16.55 -9.68 10.12
N ARG A 46 15.73 -10.73 10.22
CA ARG A 46 15.06 -11.35 9.07
C ARG A 46 13.88 -10.51 8.61
N GLY A 47 13.58 -10.56 7.34
CA GLY A 47 12.48 -9.80 6.80
C GLY A 47 12.16 -10.10 5.35
N VAL A 48 11.33 -9.24 4.80
CA VAL A 48 10.93 -9.26 3.39
C VAL A 48 11.11 -7.87 2.81
N ARG A 49 11.51 -7.83 1.55
CA ARG A 49 11.52 -6.62 0.73
C ARG A 49 10.52 -6.82 -0.41
N LEU A 50 9.68 -5.83 -0.62
CA LEU A 50 8.74 -5.75 -1.73
C LEU A 50 9.17 -4.64 -2.66
N ASP A 51 9.45 -4.97 -3.92
CA ASP A 51 9.68 -4.02 -5.00
C ASP A 51 8.42 -3.93 -5.87
N PHE A 52 7.90 -2.72 -6.08
CA PHE A 52 6.64 -2.49 -6.79
C PHE A 52 6.76 -1.34 -7.80
N PRO A 53 7.59 -1.50 -8.85
CA PRO A 53 7.89 -0.42 -9.79
C PRO A 53 6.67 0.07 -10.57
N ASP A 54 5.69 -0.80 -10.79
CA ASP A 54 4.55 -0.55 -11.66
C ASP A 54 3.30 -0.04 -10.92
N MET A 55 3.37 0.11 -9.60
CA MET A 55 2.20 0.46 -8.77
C MET A 55 2.45 1.74 -7.99
N PRO A 56 1.58 2.75 -8.13
CA PRO A 56 1.81 4.06 -7.51
C PRO A 56 1.54 4.11 -6.00
N TYR A 57 0.77 3.15 -5.48
CA TYR A 57 0.32 3.17 -4.10
C TYR A 57 0.80 1.96 -3.33
N LEU A 58 1.01 2.14 -2.03
CA LEU A 58 1.30 1.07 -1.10
C LEU A 58 0.35 1.17 0.08
N ALA A 59 -0.34 0.09 0.40
CA ALA A 59 -1.07 -0.05 1.64
C ALA A 59 -0.34 -1.01 2.58
N ILE A 60 -0.36 -0.70 3.86
CA ILE A 60 0.10 -1.58 4.93
C ILE A 60 -1.07 -1.78 5.89
N TRP A 61 -1.33 -3.02 6.25
CA TRP A 61 -2.45 -3.32 7.11
C TRP A 61 -2.20 -4.53 8.02
N THR A 62 -2.72 -4.42 9.22
CA THR A 62 -2.91 -5.53 10.15
C THR A 62 -4.19 -5.28 10.94
N PRO A 63 -4.91 -6.31 11.41
CA PRO A 63 -6.02 -6.12 12.36
C PRO A 63 -5.55 -5.37 13.62
N VAL A 64 -6.45 -4.58 14.21
CA VAL A 64 -6.17 -3.84 15.45
C VAL A 64 -5.99 -4.79 16.64
N VAL A 65 -6.65 -5.94 16.59
CA VAL A 65 -6.50 -7.01 17.57
C VAL A 65 -5.13 -7.70 17.44
N ASP A 66 -4.70 -8.36 18.47
CA ASP A 66 -3.46 -9.13 18.45
C ASP A 66 -3.49 -10.19 17.34
N SER A 67 -2.70 -9.99 16.34
CA SER A 67 -2.60 -10.87 15.17
C SER A 67 -1.16 -10.98 14.71
N PRO A 68 -0.72 -12.17 14.27
CA PRO A 68 0.69 -12.44 13.97
C PRO A 68 1.09 -12.11 12.54
N PHE A 69 0.37 -11.26 11.84
CA PHE A 69 0.68 -10.94 10.44
C PHE A 69 0.52 -9.46 10.09
N VAL A 70 1.20 -9.05 9.05
CA VAL A 70 1.07 -7.73 8.42
C VAL A 70 0.98 -7.93 6.91
N CYS A 71 0.08 -7.19 6.26
CA CYS A 71 -0.05 -7.18 4.81
C CYS A 71 0.70 -5.99 4.22
N LEU A 72 1.50 -6.26 3.19
CA LEU A 72 2.11 -5.24 2.34
C LEU A 72 1.43 -5.32 0.98
N GLU A 73 0.71 -4.29 0.61
CA GLU A 73 -0.22 -4.32 -0.52
C GLU A 73 0.10 -3.22 -1.54
N PRO A 74 0.80 -3.53 -2.64
CA PRO A 74 0.95 -2.57 -3.73
C PRO A 74 -0.36 -2.45 -4.51
N TRP A 75 -0.78 -1.21 -4.76
CA TRP A 75 -2.05 -0.93 -5.43
C TRP A 75 -1.86 -0.06 -6.67
N THR A 76 -2.68 -0.32 -7.68
CA THR A 76 -2.81 0.56 -8.86
C THR A 76 -3.93 1.58 -8.70
N GLY A 77 -4.93 1.29 -7.89
CA GLY A 77 -6.10 2.13 -7.63
C GLY A 77 -6.41 2.25 -6.14
N MET A 78 -7.46 2.96 -5.83
CA MET A 78 -7.89 3.26 -4.47
C MET A 78 -9.29 2.74 -4.20
N GLY A 79 -9.66 2.66 -2.93
CA GLY A 79 -11.03 2.42 -2.51
C GLY A 79 -11.99 3.54 -2.95
N THR A 80 -13.27 3.23 -2.97
CA THR A 80 -14.31 4.19 -3.36
C THR A 80 -14.30 5.42 -2.45
N ARG A 81 -14.35 6.60 -3.06
CA ARG A 81 -14.43 7.89 -2.38
C ARG A 81 -15.85 8.42 -2.40
N VAL A 82 -16.20 9.24 -1.41
CA VAL A 82 -17.50 9.90 -1.34
C VAL A 82 -17.77 10.81 -2.55
N SER A 83 -16.70 11.40 -3.10
CA SER A 83 -16.77 12.29 -4.27
C SER A 83 -16.88 11.56 -5.61
N GLU A 84 -16.75 10.23 -5.63
CA GLU A 84 -16.85 9.45 -6.87
C GLU A 84 -18.31 9.21 -7.26
N ASP A 85 -18.57 9.16 -8.57
CA ASP A 85 -19.79 8.60 -9.10
C ASP A 85 -19.71 7.06 -9.08
N ASP A 86 -20.80 6.37 -9.37
CA ASP A 86 -20.83 4.90 -9.33
C ASP A 86 -20.30 4.24 -10.62
N ARG A 87 -19.55 4.99 -11.42
CA ARG A 87 -18.95 4.48 -12.66
C ARG A 87 -17.53 4.00 -12.42
N PHE A 88 -17.29 2.71 -12.67
CA PHE A 88 -15.99 2.09 -12.45
C PHE A 88 -14.86 2.76 -13.24
N GLU A 89 -15.11 3.15 -14.48
CA GLU A 89 -14.12 3.81 -15.34
C GLU A 89 -13.69 5.19 -14.84
N HIS A 90 -14.46 5.82 -13.96
CA HIS A 90 -14.12 7.10 -13.33
C HIS A 90 -13.37 6.95 -12.01
N LYS A 91 -13.17 5.73 -11.56
CA LYS A 91 -12.49 5.45 -10.29
C LYS A 91 -11.01 5.81 -10.39
N LEU A 92 -10.48 6.41 -9.32
CA LEU A 92 -9.06 6.77 -9.26
C LEU A 92 -8.17 5.54 -9.46
N GLY A 93 -7.27 5.61 -10.45
CA GLY A 93 -6.36 4.53 -10.77
C GLY A 93 -6.97 3.38 -11.56
N ALA A 94 -8.25 3.46 -11.93
CA ALA A 94 -8.86 2.47 -12.81
C ALA A 94 -8.14 2.40 -14.16
N LYS A 95 -7.87 1.20 -14.63
CA LYS A 95 -7.25 0.95 -15.93
C LYS A 95 -8.32 0.48 -16.92
N ILE A 96 -8.34 1.12 -18.07
CA ILE A 96 -9.28 0.79 -19.14
C ILE A 96 -8.50 0.13 -20.27
N LEU A 97 -8.83 -1.12 -20.56
CA LEU A 97 -8.28 -1.86 -21.68
C LEU A 97 -9.36 -2.05 -22.75
N LYS A 98 -9.00 -1.75 -23.98
CA LYS A 98 -9.83 -2.06 -25.14
C LYS A 98 -9.73 -3.56 -25.45
N PRO A 99 -10.70 -4.15 -26.17
CA PRO A 99 -10.61 -5.54 -26.61
C PRO A 99 -9.30 -5.81 -27.35
N GLY A 100 -8.59 -6.88 -26.94
CA GLY A 100 -7.30 -7.26 -27.51
C GLY A 100 -6.08 -6.57 -26.89
N GLU A 101 -6.26 -5.56 -26.03
CA GLU A 101 -5.16 -4.92 -25.30
C GLU A 101 -4.80 -5.72 -24.04
N GLU A 102 -3.52 -5.69 -23.70
CA GLU A 102 -2.97 -6.31 -22.49
C GLU A 102 -2.22 -5.29 -21.65
N GLN A 103 -2.23 -5.50 -20.33
CA GLN A 103 -1.40 -4.76 -19.38
C GLN A 103 -0.68 -5.75 -18.48
N SER A 104 0.62 -5.54 -18.28
CA SER A 104 1.41 -6.32 -17.34
C SER A 104 1.87 -5.45 -16.18
N LEU A 105 1.71 -5.95 -14.97
CA LEU A 105 2.19 -5.36 -13.73
C LEU A 105 2.98 -6.41 -12.99
N ALA A 106 4.07 -6.02 -12.37
CA ALA A 106 4.91 -6.94 -11.62
C ALA A 106 5.33 -6.36 -10.28
N PHE A 107 5.48 -7.21 -9.31
CA PHE A 107 6.18 -6.93 -8.06
C PHE A 107 7.12 -8.07 -7.72
N THR A 108 8.13 -7.79 -6.93
CA THR A 108 9.13 -8.78 -6.53
C THR A 108 9.18 -8.85 -5.01
N ILE A 109 9.18 -10.05 -4.48
CA ILE A 109 9.37 -10.31 -3.05
C ILE A 109 10.75 -10.92 -2.85
N THR A 110 11.55 -10.29 -2.01
CA THR A 110 12.86 -10.79 -1.61
C THR A 110 12.84 -11.11 -0.12
N VAL A 111 13.26 -12.30 0.24
CA VAL A 111 13.38 -12.75 1.64
C VAL A 111 14.82 -12.60 2.09
N PHE A 112 15.02 -12.11 3.28
CA PHE A 112 16.36 -11.96 3.85
C PHE A 112 16.42 -12.25 5.35
#